data_87d11720540f2a0ae34cc9e6bcf3561a
#
_entry.id   87d11720540f2a0ae34cc9e6bcf3561a
#
_cell.length_a   1.000
_cell.length_b   1.000
_cell.length_c   1.000
_cell.angle_alpha   90.00
_cell.angle_beta   90.00
_cell.angle_gamma   90.00
#
_symmetry.space_group_name_H-M   'P 1'
#
loop_
_entity.id
_entity.type
_entity.pdbx_description
1 polymer ?
#
loop_
_entity_poly.entity_id
_entity_poly.type
_entity_poly.pdbx_seq_one_letter_code
_entity_poly.pdbx_strand_id
1 'polypeptide(L)'
;MFGEAAIGYLLVYFFANVIFIWTIGLYGIQLDGVHRAGRAQPRLFSKRSIKMFFQPPLQGFLLGVLFVVFALPVPDPIAMITRDLGRVTSPLALVFIGMTIQHIGFEKIKHIPKEVWLILFSCFVLRPVVMYFATGWVDMSSEARQVFIVSSSMPVSSVIGVLAKNYGADEEFCSEAIGISTLALLVALPLVLTFARLV
;
A
#
# COMPACT_ATOMS: atom_id res chain seq x y z
N MET A 1 -5.87 -16.42 -9.45
CA MET A 1 -4.88 -17.17 -8.69
C MET A 1 -5.43 -17.50 -7.30
N PHE A 2 -5.95 -16.54 -6.61
CA PHE A 2 -6.69 -16.69 -5.37
C PHE A 2 -8.18 -16.49 -5.69
N GLY A 3 -9.06 -17.41 -5.30
CA GLY A 3 -10.50 -17.34 -5.60
C GLY A 3 -11.20 -16.17 -4.88
N GLU A 4 -12.53 -16.11 -4.95
CA GLU A 4 -13.32 -15.04 -4.30
C GLU A 4 -13.12 -14.97 -2.79
N ALA A 5 -12.81 -16.08 -2.13
CA ALA A 5 -12.48 -16.13 -0.71
C ALA A 5 -11.26 -15.24 -0.33
N ALA A 6 -10.32 -15.06 -1.26
CA ALA A 6 -9.14 -14.21 -1.05
C ALA A 6 -9.48 -12.73 -0.87
N ILE A 7 -10.61 -12.28 -1.41
CA ILE A 7 -11.05 -10.87 -1.32
C ILE A 7 -11.23 -10.47 0.15
N GLY A 8 -11.83 -11.34 0.97
CA GLY A 8 -11.99 -11.07 2.41
C GLY A 8 -10.66 -10.86 3.12
N TYR A 9 -9.66 -11.70 2.86
CA TYR A 9 -8.34 -11.60 3.45
C TYR A 9 -7.57 -10.36 2.97
N LEU A 10 -7.69 -10.02 1.68
CA LEU A 10 -7.14 -8.80 1.12
C LEU A 10 -7.73 -7.55 1.76
N LEU A 11 -9.04 -7.53 2.03
CA LEU A 11 -9.71 -6.42 2.70
C LEU A 11 -9.21 -6.24 4.14
N VAL A 12 -9.02 -7.33 4.88
CA VAL A 12 -8.45 -7.28 6.25
C VAL A 12 -7.03 -6.70 6.21
N TYR A 13 -6.19 -7.19 5.30
CA TYR A 13 -4.83 -6.67 5.13
C TYR A 13 -4.83 -5.19 4.75
N PHE A 14 -5.68 -4.81 3.78
CA PHE A 14 -5.83 -3.42 3.34
C PHE A 14 -6.22 -2.50 4.49
N PHE A 15 -7.19 -2.92 5.31
CA PHE A 15 -7.64 -2.14 6.45
C PHE A 15 -6.53 -1.92 7.48
N ALA A 16 -5.80 -2.98 7.85
CA ALA A 16 -4.66 -2.89 8.74
C ALA A 16 -3.56 -1.96 8.18
N ASN A 17 -3.27 -2.07 6.88
CA ASN A 17 -2.29 -1.23 6.19
C ASN A 17 -2.73 0.25 6.17
N VAL A 18 -4.01 0.53 5.90
CA VAL A 18 -4.55 1.88 5.93
C VAL A 18 -4.40 2.49 7.32
N ILE A 19 -4.76 1.77 8.39
CA ILE A 19 -4.57 2.24 9.77
C ILE A 19 -3.09 2.57 10.01
N PHE A 20 -2.18 1.68 9.62
CA PHE A 20 -0.74 1.88 9.79
C PHE A 20 -0.23 3.12 9.05
N ILE A 21 -0.58 3.28 7.77
CA ILE A 21 -0.15 4.43 6.95
C ILE A 21 -0.65 5.75 7.55
N TRP A 22 -1.92 5.80 7.96
CA TRP A 22 -2.53 7.04 8.47
C TRP A 22 -2.20 7.34 9.93
N THR A 23 -1.59 6.43 10.66
CA THR A 23 -1.09 6.65 12.02
C THR A 23 0.43 6.80 12.03
N ILE A 24 1.14 5.69 11.99
CA ILE A 24 2.60 5.64 12.12
C ILE A 24 3.29 6.21 10.88
N GLY A 25 2.82 5.84 9.68
CA GLY A 25 3.39 6.32 8.42
C GLY A 25 3.28 7.84 8.28
N LEU A 26 2.09 8.38 8.51
CA LEU A 26 1.84 9.83 8.47
C LEU A 26 2.70 10.58 9.51
N TYR A 27 2.82 10.05 10.72
CA TYR A 27 3.64 10.65 11.76
C TYR A 27 5.12 10.70 11.35
N GLY A 28 5.66 9.63 10.76
CA GLY A 28 7.03 9.59 10.27
C GLY A 28 7.28 10.64 9.17
N ILE A 29 6.35 10.79 8.22
CA ILE A 29 6.45 11.80 7.16
C ILE A 29 6.38 13.23 7.73
N GLN A 30 5.51 13.46 8.71
CA GLN A 30 5.42 14.76 9.38
C GLN A 30 6.69 15.09 10.16
N LEU A 31 7.32 14.11 10.81
CA LEU A 31 8.60 14.28 11.49
C LEU A 31 9.70 14.70 10.53
N ASP A 32 9.81 14.06 9.37
CA ASP A 32 10.79 14.43 8.35
C ASP A 32 10.56 15.87 7.85
N GLY A 33 9.31 16.22 7.51
CA GLY A 33 8.97 17.56 7.07
C GLY A 33 9.25 18.66 8.10
N VAL A 34 9.01 18.35 9.39
CA VAL A 34 9.30 19.27 10.51
C VAL A 34 10.81 19.42 10.73
N HIS A 35 11.56 18.33 10.64
CA HIS A 35 13.03 18.36 10.75
C HIS A 35 13.65 19.24 9.66
N ARG A 36 13.15 19.12 8.43
CA ARG A 36 13.61 19.95 7.29
C ARG A 36 13.21 21.42 7.42
N ALA A 37 12.03 21.70 8.00
CA ALA A 37 11.49 23.05 8.15
C ALA A 37 11.91 23.75 9.47
N GLY A 38 12.60 23.08 10.38
CA GLY A 38 12.98 23.61 11.71
C GLY A 38 11.78 23.97 12.59
N ARG A 39 10.65 23.25 12.45
CA ARG A 39 9.39 23.50 13.19
C ARG A 39 9.25 22.60 14.41
N ALA A 40 8.26 22.91 15.28
CA ALA A 40 7.93 22.08 16.45
C ALA A 40 7.41 20.69 16.07
N GLN A 41 7.74 19.67 16.86
CA GLN A 41 7.38 18.27 16.57
C GLN A 41 5.86 18.06 16.43
N PRO A 42 5.43 17.26 15.46
CA PRO A 42 4.02 16.93 15.26
C PRO A 42 3.52 16.04 16.39
N ARG A 43 2.24 16.12 16.71
CA ARG A 43 1.58 15.23 17.66
C ARG A 43 0.99 14.04 16.91
N LEU A 44 1.25 12.80 17.40
CA LEU A 44 0.71 11.55 16.83
C LEU A 44 -0.81 11.59 16.61
N PHE A 45 -1.55 12.17 17.56
CA PHE A 45 -3.00 12.32 17.48
C PHE A 45 -3.37 13.82 17.40
N SER A 46 -3.36 14.36 16.20
CA SER A 46 -3.88 15.68 15.91
C SER A 46 -5.29 15.58 15.33
N LYS A 47 -6.15 16.60 15.60
CA LYS A 47 -7.46 16.73 14.91
C LYS A 47 -7.33 16.70 13.38
N ARG A 48 -6.17 17.13 12.87
CA ARG A 48 -5.85 17.08 11.44
C ARG A 48 -5.59 15.65 10.97
N SER A 49 -4.94 14.79 11.78
CA SER A 49 -4.75 13.36 11.47
C SER A 49 -6.08 12.61 11.44
N ILE A 50 -6.99 12.91 12.36
CA ILE A 50 -8.35 12.31 12.38
C ILE A 50 -9.13 12.70 11.13
N LYS A 51 -9.06 13.97 10.69
CA LYS A 51 -9.75 14.42 9.47
C LYS A 51 -9.23 13.73 8.21
N MET A 52 -7.99 13.24 8.21
CA MET A 52 -7.41 12.50 7.10
C MET A 52 -7.87 11.05 7.02
N PHE A 53 -8.32 10.45 8.12
CA PHE A 53 -9.04 9.18 8.09
C PHE A 53 -10.34 9.24 7.26
N PHE A 54 -10.91 10.44 7.07
CA PHE A 54 -12.09 10.65 6.26
C PHE A 54 -11.78 11.03 4.81
N GLN A 55 -10.72 10.46 4.23
CA GLN A 55 -10.47 10.62 2.79
C GLN A 55 -11.46 9.81 1.94
N PRO A 56 -11.81 10.29 0.74
CA PRO A 56 -12.82 9.65 -0.11
C PRO A 56 -12.61 8.14 -0.34
N PRO A 57 -11.39 7.62 -0.57
CA PRO A 57 -11.19 6.18 -0.73
C PRO A 57 -11.58 5.37 0.51
N LEU A 58 -11.25 5.89 1.71
CA LEU A 58 -11.59 5.22 2.96
C LEU A 58 -13.09 5.29 3.26
N GLN A 59 -13.73 6.41 2.94
CA GLN A 59 -15.19 6.56 3.07
C GLN A 59 -15.91 5.54 2.18
N GLY A 60 -15.49 5.40 0.92
CA GLY A 60 -16.04 4.41 0.00
C GLY A 60 -15.85 2.98 0.51
N PHE A 61 -14.68 2.68 1.05
CA PHE A 61 -14.39 1.38 1.66
C PHE A 61 -15.29 1.11 2.88
N LEU A 62 -15.39 2.06 3.81
CA LEU A 62 -16.24 1.93 5.02
C LEU A 62 -17.71 1.77 4.65
N LEU A 63 -18.19 2.53 3.67
CA LEU A 63 -19.55 2.36 3.13
C LEU A 63 -19.74 0.94 2.57
N GLY A 64 -18.81 0.44 1.78
CA GLY A 64 -18.86 -0.94 1.25
C GLY A 64 -18.92 -1.97 2.38
N VAL A 65 -18.09 -1.82 3.41
CA VAL A 65 -18.10 -2.70 4.60
C VAL A 65 -19.45 -2.64 5.32
N LEU A 66 -20.03 -1.46 5.49
CA LEU A 66 -21.36 -1.30 6.11
C LEU A 66 -22.44 -2.07 5.32
N PHE A 67 -22.45 -1.95 3.99
CA PHE A 67 -23.39 -2.71 3.14
C PHE A 67 -23.25 -4.22 3.33
N VAL A 68 -22.02 -4.73 3.43
CA VAL A 68 -21.74 -6.15 3.66
C VAL A 68 -22.18 -6.58 5.06
N VAL A 69 -21.79 -5.84 6.11
CA VAL A 69 -22.08 -6.20 7.51
C VAL A 69 -23.58 -6.21 7.81
N PHE A 70 -24.30 -5.23 7.26
CA PHE A 70 -25.75 -5.12 7.46
C PHE A 70 -26.56 -5.87 6.40
N ALA A 71 -25.89 -6.62 5.50
CA ALA A 71 -26.52 -7.33 4.39
C ALA A 71 -27.51 -6.46 3.59
N LEU A 72 -27.14 -5.17 3.40
CA LEU A 72 -28.01 -4.22 2.69
C LEU A 72 -28.01 -4.54 1.18
N PRO A 73 -29.19 -4.58 0.54
CA PRO A 73 -29.24 -4.77 -0.91
C PRO A 73 -28.65 -3.54 -1.60
N VAL A 74 -27.69 -3.76 -2.48
CA VAL A 74 -27.14 -2.69 -3.33
C VAL A 74 -28.03 -2.59 -4.58
N PRO A 75 -28.64 -1.44 -4.88
CA PRO A 75 -29.44 -1.25 -6.08
C PRO A 75 -28.60 -1.55 -7.35
N ASP A 76 -29.19 -2.28 -8.31
CA ASP A 76 -28.50 -2.72 -9.52
C ASP A 76 -27.73 -1.61 -10.26
N PRO A 77 -28.27 -0.39 -10.45
CA PRO A 77 -27.51 0.69 -11.10
C PRO A 77 -26.25 1.08 -10.36
N ILE A 78 -26.27 1.09 -9.01
CA ILE A 78 -25.12 1.44 -8.18
C ILE A 78 -24.08 0.31 -8.24
N ALA A 79 -24.53 -0.94 -8.14
CA ALA A 79 -23.68 -2.12 -8.28
C ALA A 79 -22.97 -2.18 -9.64
N MET A 80 -23.67 -1.83 -10.73
CA MET A 80 -23.13 -1.78 -12.08
C MET A 80 -22.05 -0.68 -12.21
N ILE A 81 -22.37 0.54 -11.79
CA ILE A 81 -21.43 1.67 -11.86
C ILE A 81 -20.16 1.39 -11.02
N THR A 82 -20.31 0.91 -9.79
CA THR A 82 -19.16 0.63 -8.92
C THR A 82 -18.30 -0.51 -9.46
N ARG A 83 -18.91 -1.54 -10.07
CA ARG A 83 -18.19 -2.63 -10.72
C ARG A 83 -17.40 -2.14 -11.93
N ASP A 84 -17.99 -1.30 -12.77
CA ASP A 84 -17.34 -0.80 -13.97
C ASP A 84 -16.20 0.16 -13.62
N LEU A 85 -16.38 1.03 -12.63
CA LEU A 85 -15.29 1.86 -12.07
C LEU A 85 -14.16 1.00 -11.48
N GLY A 86 -14.51 -0.08 -10.77
CA GLY A 86 -13.53 -1.04 -10.25
C GLY A 86 -12.70 -1.70 -11.36
N ARG A 87 -13.31 -2.05 -12.49
CA ARG A 87 -12.64 -2.66 -13.65
C ARG A 87 -11.61 -1.72 -14.31
N VAL A 88 -11.84 -0.42 -14.27
CA VAL A 88 -10.91 0.58 -14.83
C VAL A 88 -9.63 0.71 -13.98
N THR A 89 -9.66 0.26 -12.72
CA THR A 89 -8.50 0.34 -11.82
C THR A 89 -7.26 -0.38 -12.38
N SER A 90 -7.42 -1.58 -12.93
CA SER A 90 -6.30 -2.36 -13.48
C SER A 90 -5.62 -1.69 -14.67
N PRO A 91 -6.33 -1.25 -15.73
CA PRO A 91 -5.70 -0.52 -16.82
C PRO A 91 -5.08 0.82 -16.38
N LEU A 92 -5.71 1.55 -15.45
CA LEU A 92 -5.13 2.78 -14.91
C LEU A 92 -3.84 2.50 -14.12
N ALA A 93 -3.78 1.40 -13.36
CA ALA A 93 -2.56 0.99 -12.67
C ALA A 93 -1.41 0.71 -13.64
N LEU A 94 -1.67 0.08 -14.80
CA LEU A 94 -0.65 -0.16 -15.83
C LEU A 94 -0.17 1.15 -16.46
N VAL A 95 -1.07 2.09 -16.73
CA VAL A 95 -0.70 3.43 -17.22
C VAL A 95 0.15 4.15 -16.16
N PHE A 96 -0.24 4.11 -14.90
CA PHE A 96 0.53 4.70 -13.80
C PHE A 96 1.94 4.10 -13.69
N ILE A 97 2.08 2.79 -13.81
CA ILE A 97 3.39 2.12 -13.84
C ILE A 97 4.23 2.63 -15.02
N GLY A 98 3.64 2.72 -16.22
CA GLY A 98 4.32 3.24 -17.41
C GLY A 98 4.80 4.69 -17.24
N MET A 99 3.96 5.56 -16.68
CA MET A 99 4.31 6.95 -16.37
C MET A 99 5.43 7.03 -15.32
N THR A 100 5.39 6.18 -14.30
CA THR A 100 6.41 6.12 -13.25
C THR A 100 7.77 5.72 -13.84
N ILE A 101 7.80 4.73 -14.73
CA ILE A 101 9.02 4.32 -15.45
C ILE A 101 9.62 5.49 -16.25
N GLN A 102 8.77 6.19 -16.97
CA GLN A 102 9.20 7.34 -17.76
C GLN A 102 9.75 8.49 -16.89
N HIS A 103 9.09 8.75 -15.76
CA HIS A 103 9.46 9.85 -14.86
C HIS A 103 10.80 9.64 -14.15
N ILE A 104 11.10 8.39 -13.74
CA ILE A 104 12.36 8.05 -13.07
C ILE A 104 13.54 8.18 -14.02
N GLY A 105 13.36 7.85 -15.30
CA GLY A 105 14.43 7.81 -16.30
C GLY A 105 15.46 6.71 -16.02
N PHE A 106 16.14 6.27 -17.07
CA PHE A 106 17.15 5.20 -16.96
C PHE A 106 18.41 5.61 -16.17
N GLU A 107 18.71 6.88 -16.07
CA GLU A 107 19.87 7.42 -15.35
C GLU A 107 19.76 7.18 -13.83
N LYS A 108 18.57 7.40 -13.22
CA LYS A 108 18.34 7.19 -11.79
C LYS A 108 18.35 5.71 -11.40
N ILE A 109 18.00 4.82 -12.33
CA ILE A 109 18.08 3.36 -12.11
C ILE A 109 19.53 2.89 -11.94
N LYS A 110 20.50 3.57 -12.54
CA LYS A 110 21.92 3.23 -12.40
C LYS A 110 22.53 3.67 -11.07
N HIS A 111 21.97 4.68 -10.44
CA HIS A 111 22.51 5.28 -9.20
C HIS A 111 21.46 5.26 -8.08
N ILE A 112 21.02 4.03 -7.73
CA ILE A 112 20.03 3.83 -6.66
C ILE A 112 20.68 4.16 -5.30
N PRO A 113 20.10 5.10 -4.50
CA PRO A 113 20.57 5.39 -3.15
C PRO A 113 20.57 4.14 -2.25
N LYS A 114 21.51 4.05 -1.33
CA LYS A 114 21.62 2.90 -0.40
C LYS A 114 20.34 2.71 0.43
N GLU A 115 19.69 3.80 0.77
CA GLU A 115 18.43 3.84 1.52
C GLU A 115 17.29 3.16 0.75
N VAL A 116 17.26 3.32 -0.57
CA VAL A 116 16.27 2.66 -1.44
C VAL A 116 16.51 1.15 -1.49
N TRP A 117 17.78 0.68 -1.47
CA TRP A 117 18.07 -0.75 -1.38
C TRP A 117 17.55 -1.35 -0.07
N LEU A 118 17.66 -0.62 1.04
CA LEU A 118 17.10 -1.04 2.32
C LEU A 118 15.57 -1.15 2.25
N ILE A 119 14.92 -0.19 1.57
CA ILE A 119 13.47 -0.22 1.33
C ILE A 119 13.09 -1.45 0.49
N LEU A 120 13.81 -1.74 -0.59
CA LEU A 120 13.55 -2.92 -1.44
C LEU A 120 13.71 -4.22 -0.65
N PHE A 121 14.78 -4.34 0.13
CA PHE A 121 15.00 -5.48 1.01
C PHE A 121 13.85 -5.62 2.02
N SER A 122 13.44 -4.51 2.64
CA SER A 122 12.30 -4.52 3.57
C SER A 122 11.01 -4.95 2.88
N CYS A 123 10.70 -4.44 1.68
CA CYS A 123 9.47 -4.74 0.96
C CYS A 123 9.39 -6.21 0.51
N PHE A 124 10.47 -6.73 -0.06
CA PHE A 124 10.44 -8.00 -0.79
C PHE A 124 11.04 -9.18 -0.03
N VAL A 125 11.76 -8.93 1.06
CA VAL A 125 12.34 -9.99 1.90
C VAL A 125 11.83 -9.90 3.33
N LEU A 126 12.05 -8.78 4.01
CA LEU A 126 11.74 -8.68 5.44
C LEU A 126 10.25 -8.80 5.73
N ARG A 127 9.41 -8.05 5.04
CA ARG A 127 7.94 -8.06 5.27
C ARG A 127 7.31 -9.44 4.99
N PRO A 128 7.56 -10.12 3.85
CA PRO A 128 7.00 -11.45 3.61
C PRO A 128 7.50 -12.49 4.62
N VAL A 129 8.77 -12.42 5.05
CA VAL A 129 9.31 -13.31 6.07
C VAL A 129 8.66 -13.05 7.43
N VAL A 130 8.52 -11.79 7.85
CA VAL A 130 7.82 -11.44 9.09
C VAL A 130 6.37 -11.89 9.03
N MET A 131 5.70 -11.69 7.88
CA MET A 131 4.31 -12.12 7.71
C MET A 131 4.18 -13.65 7.77
N TYR A 132 5.13 -14.38 7.20
CA TYR A 132 5.18 -15.85 7.30
C TYR A 132 5.22 -16.31 8.76
N PHE A 133 6.12 -15.75 9.57
CA PHE A 133 6.19 -16.08 10.99
C PHE A 133 4.93 -15.62 11.75
N ALA A 134 4.46 -14.41 11.50
CA ALA A 134 3.27 -13.88 12.17
C ALA A 134 2.01 -14.73 11.89
N THR A 135 1.83 -15.17 10.65
CA THR A 135 0.70 -16.04 10.27
C THR A 135 0.87 -17.49 10.73
N GLY A 136 2.08 -17.93 11.04
CA GLY A 136 2.35 -19.24 11.62
C GLY A 136 1.77 -19.44 13.03
N TRP A 137 1.52 -18.35 13.76
CA TRP A 137 0.95 -18.38 15.11
C TRP A 137 -0.59 -18.36 15.13
N VAL A 138 -1.20 -18.16 13.96
CA VAL A 138 -2.66 -18.07 13.81
C VAL A 138 -3.13 -19.26 12.98
N ASP A 139 -4.15 -19.96 13.50
CA ASP A 139 -4.77 -21.04 12.75
C ASP A 139 -5.62 -20.46 11.61
N MET A 140 -5.08 -20.54 10.37
CA MET A 140 -5.70 -20.02 9.17
C MET A 140 -5.45 -20.95 7.98
N SER A 141 -6.30 -20.84 6.96
CA SER A 141 -6.12 -21.60 5.73
C SER A 141 -4.80 -21.25 5.02
N SER A 142 -4.22 -22.18 4.28
CA SER A 142 -3.02 -21.93 3.47
C SER A 142 -3.24 -20.82 2.45
N GLU A 143 -4.44 -20.72 1.89
CA GLU A 143 -4.81 -19.63 0.97
C GLU A 143 -4.75 -18.26 1.65
N ALA A 144 -5.30 -18.12 2.86
CA ALA A 144 -5.22 -16.89 3.64
C ALA A 144 -3.77 -16.49 3.92
N ARG A 145 -2.94 -17.44 4.33
CA ARG A 145 -1.51 -17.23 4.57
C ARG A 145 -0.79 -16.72 3.34
N GLN A 146 -1.00 -17.37 2.19
CA GLN A 146 -0.43 -16.94 0.92
C GLN A 146 -0.85 -15.52 0.54
N VAL A 147 -2.13 -15.19 0.71
CA VAL A 147 -2.65 -13.83 0.45
C VAL A 147 -1.96 -12.80 1.32
N PHE A 148 -1.79 -13.04 2.61
CA PHE A 148 -1.11 -12.12 3.52
C PHE A 148 0.38 -11.95 3.18
N ILE A 149 1.10 -13.04 2.87
CA ILE A 149 2.51 -13.00 2.46
C ILE A 149 2.67 -12.18 1.18
N VAL A 150 1.87 -12.44 0.14
CA VAL A 150 1.94 -11.71 -1.12
C VAL A 150 1.56 -10.25 -0.94
N SER A 151 0.50 -9.96 -0.17
CA SER A 151 0.07 -8.58 0.10
C SER A 151 1.10 -7.78 0.90
N SER A 152 1.84 -8.43 1.79
CA SER A 152 2.93 -7.78 2.54
C SER A 152 4.12 -7.37 1.66
N SER A 153 4.28 -8.01 0.50
CA SER A 153 5.36 -7.75 -0.45
C SER A 153 5.03 -6.66 -1.48
N MET A 154 3.98 -5.87 -1.24
CA MET A 154 3.65 -4.76 -2.14
C MET A 154 4.70 -3.64 -2.06
N PRO A 155 4.95 -2.92 -3.17
CA PRO A 155 5.91 -1.82 -3.21
C PRO A 155 5.45 -0.64 -2.35
N VAL A 156 6.29 0.38 -2.27
CA VAL A 156 5.97 1.61 -1.53
C VAL A 156 4.71 2.25 -2.11
N SER A 157 3.78 2.61 -1.24
CA SER A 157 2.51 3.21 -1.65
C SER A 157 2.68 4.61 -2.24
N SER A 158 2.03 4.88 -3.38
CA SER A 158 2.02 6.22 -4.01
C SER A 158 1.45 7.32 -3.12
N VAL A 159 0.61 6.97 -2.14
CA VAL A 159 0.08 7.91 -1.13
C VAL A 159 1.20 8.59 -0.34
N ILE A 160 2.33 7.89 -0.12
CA ILE A 160 3.48 8.45 0.61
C ILE A 160 4.08 9.65 -0.11
N GLY A 161 4.17 9.63 -1.44
CA GLY A 161 4.65 10.79 -2.23
C GLY A 161 3.74 12.01 -2.07
N VAL A 162 2.42 11.81 -2.11
CA VAL A 162 1.44 12.89 -1.89
C VAL A 162 1.54 13.46 -0.46
N LEU A 163 1.74 12.59 0.53
CA LEU A 163 1.92 13.02 1.91
C LEU A 163 3.25 13.78 2.09
N ALA A 164 4.34 13.30 1.50
CA ALA A 164 5.64 13.98 1.54
C ALA A 164 5.53 15.42 1.01
N LYS A 165 4.90 15.61 -0.14
CA LYS A 165 4.62 16.92 -0.70
C LYS A 165 3.80 17.82 0.24
N ASN A 166 2.70 17.29 0.78
CA ASN A 166 1.79 18.05 1.63
C ASN A 166 2.40 18.46 2.98
N TYR A 167 3.38 17.70 3.47
CA TYR A 167 4.01 17.94 4.77
C TYR A 167 5.43 18.49 4.68
N GLY A 168 5.95 18.73 3.45
CA GLY A 168 7.29 19.27 3.24
C GLY A 168 8.40 18.27 3.58
N ALA A 169 8.13 16.98 3.50
CA ALA A 169 9.13 15.92 3.57
C ALA A 169 9.86 15.77 2.23
N ASP A 170 10.79 14.81 2.13
CA ASP A 170 11.55 14.56 0.90
C ASP A 170 10.69 13.95 -0.21
N GLU A 171 10.08 14.82 -1.02
CA GLU A 171 9.23 14.40 -2.14
C GLU A 171 10.05 13.65 -3.21
N GLU A 172 11.28 14.08 -3.46
CA GLU A 172 12.13 13.47 -4.48
C GLU A 172 12.52 12.05 -4.08
N PHE A 173 13.02 11.86 -2.86
CA PHE A 173 13.34 10.54 -2.31
C PHE A 173 12.12 9.61 -2.27
N CYS A 174 10.97 10.13 -1.82
CA CYS A 174 9.73 9.34 -1.81
C CYS A 174 9.32 8.89 -3.22
N SER A 175 9.42 9.78 -4.21
CA SER A 175 9.09 9.47 -5.60
C SER A 175 10.05 8.43 -6.18
N GLU A 176 11.34 8.52 -5.90
CA GLU A 176 12.34 7.53 -6.29
C GLU A 176 12.04 6.16 -5.66
N ALA A 177 11.79 6.13 -4.34
CA ALA A 177 11.47 4.89 -3.63
C ALA A 177 10.20 4.21 -4.17
N ILE A 178 9.14 4.99 -4.44
CA ILE A 178 7.90 4.49 -5.05
C ILE A 178 8.19 3.87 -6.42
N GLY A 179 8.86 4.61 -7.28
CA GLY A 179 9.09 4.18 -8.63
C GLY A 179 10.01 2.96 -8.73
N ILE A 180 11.16 3.00 -8.05
CA ILE A 180 12.12 1.89 -8.06
C ILE A 180 11.50 0.63 -7.42
N SER A 181 10.75 0.76 -6.31
CA SER A 181 10.08 -0.40 -5.71
C SER A 181 8.97 -0.97 -6.60
N THR A 182 8.26 -0.12 -7.34
CA THR A 182 7.24 -0.56 -8.32
C THR A 182 7.87 -1.34 -9.47
N LEU A 183 9.02 -0.89 -9.98
CA LEU A 183 9.77 -1.61 -11.00
C LEU A 183 10.33 -2.92 -10.47
N ALA A 184 10.92 -2.90 -9.27
CA ALA A 184 11.48 -4.08 -8.63
C ALA A 184 10.41 -5.15 -8.36
N LEU A 185 9.13 -4.76 -8.17
CA LEU A 185 8.02 -5.69 -8.02
C LEU A 185 7.89 -6.64 -9.22
N LEU A 186 8.16 -6.17 -10.45
CA LEU A 186 8.05 -7.01 -11.66
C LEU A 186 8.97 -8.24 -11.58
N VAL A 187 10.13 -8.08 -10.95
CA VAL A 187 11.10 -9.18 -10.75
C VAL A 187 10.84 -9.91 -9.43
N ALA A 188 10.49 -9.19 -8.38
CA ALA A 188 10.29 -9.75 -7.06
C ALA A 188 8.99 -10.57 -6.94
N LEU A 189 7.93 -10.19 -7.66
CA LEU A 189 6.63 -10.86 -7.57
C LEU A 189 6.68 -12.35 -7.86
N PRO A 190 7.31 -12.85 -8.94
CA PRO A 190 7.45 -14.29 -9.18
C PRO A 190 8.16 -15.02 -8.05
N LEU A 191 9.19 -14.40 -7.45
CA LEU A 191 9.94 -14.98 -6.33
C LEU A 191 9.09 -15.07 -5.07
N VAL A 192 8.37 -14.00 -4.74
CA VAL A 192 7.44 -13.96 -3.60
C VAL A 192 6.30 -14.96 -3.77
N LEU A 193 5.75 -15.07 -4.98
CA LEU A 193 4.70 -16.06 -5.28
C LEU A 193 5.20 -17.50 -5.13
N THR A 194 6.43 -17.77 -5.56
CA THR A 194 7.04 -19.08 -5.37
C THR A 194 7.26 -19.37 -3.88
N PHE A 195 7.78 -18.41 -3.13
CA PHE A 195 7.94 -18.52 -1.68
C PHE A 195 6.59 -18.78 -0.99
N ALA A 196 5.56 -17.99 -1.31
CA ALA A 196 4.23 -18.14 -0.71
C ALA A 196 3.56 -19.49 -1.02
N ARG A 197 3.90 -20.13 -2.15
CA ARG A 197 3.38 -21.46 -2.50
C ARG A 197 4.10 -22.63 -1.80
N LEU A 198 5.33 -22.41 -1.38
CA LEU A 198 6.12 -23.42 -0.68
C LEU A 198 5.75 -23.54 0.80
N VAL A 199 4.96 -22.58 1.29
CA VAL A 199 4.55 -22.39 2.66
C VAL A 199 3.05 -22.63 2.84
#